data_39909d1ce1c5a79461b98e0ac790de1a
#
_entry.id   39909d1ce1c5a79461b98e0ac790de1a
#
_cell.length_a   1.000
_cell.length_b   1.000
_cell.length_c   1.000
_cell.angle_alpha   90.00
_cell.angle_beta   90.00
_cell.angle_gamma   90.00
#
_symmetry.space_group_name_H-M   'P 1'
#
loop_
_entity.id
_entity.type
_entity.pdbx_description
1 polymer ?
#
loop_
_entity_poly.entity_id
_entity_poly.type
_entity_poly.pdbx_seq_one_letter_code
_entity_poly.pdbx_strand_id
1 'polypeptide(L)'
;MGCVKPVSEPGVAARAPLDADSRSWVAELGLPPGRRDDAAARLHAHLLRVARFELGRRRGALPSLSRGELDDLAVQAADDALVAILRKLPTYRGASRFTTWAYKFAL
;
A
#
# COMPACT_ATOMS: atom_id res chain seq x y z
N MET A 1 36.40 1.34 -9.68
CA MET A 1 35.82 1.54 -9.60
C MET A 1 35.12 1.41 -9.79
N GLY A 2 34.75 1.23 -9.75
CA GLY A 2 33.89 1.15 -9.70
C GLY A 2 33.29 0.89 -9.45
N CYS A 3 33.25 0.62 -9.26
CA CYS A 3 32.51 0.42 -8.88
C CYS A 3 32.03 0.46 -8.42
N VAL A 4 32.06 0.46 -8.17
CA VAL A 4 31.40 0.63 -7.58
C VAL A 4 30.86 0.89 -7.31
N LYS A 5 30.76 0.98 -7.08
CA LYS A 5 29.99 1.30 -6.67
C LYS A 5 29.45 1.38 -6.03
N PRO A 6 29.41 1.48 -5.80
CA PRO A 6 28.75 1.64 -5.08
C PRO A 6 28.34 1.63 -4.46
N VAL A 7 28.38 1.51 -4.16
CA VAL A 7 27.77 1.70 -3.53
C VAL A 7 27.39 2.04 -3.08
N SER A 8 27.67 2.18 -2.84
CA SER A 8 27.12 2.62 -2.36
C SER A 8 26.66 3.15 -2.06
N GLU A 9 26.77 3.00 -2.11
CA GLU A 9 26.07 4.08 -1.55
C GLU A 9 24.81 3.68 -0.83
N PRO A 10 24.58 4.12 0.49
CA PRO A 10 23.40 3.69 1.27
C PRO A 10 22.09 4.02 0.58
N GLY A 11 22.01 5.21 0.07
CA GLY A 11 20.81 5.61 -0.64
C GLY A 11 20.54 4.74 -1.83
N VAL A 12 21.58 4.33 -2.48
CA VAL A 12 21.45 3.44 -3.62
C VAL A 12 20.99 2.06 -3.18
N ALA A 13 21.52 1.59 -2.05
CA ALA A 13 21.10 0.32 -1.53
C ALA A 13 19.62 0.31 -1.21
N ALA A 14 19.13 1.42 -0.64
CA ALA A 14 17.72 1.54 -0.31
C ALA A 14 16.84 1.60 -1.56
N ARG A 15 17.43 1.85 -2.70
CA ARG A 15 16.70 1.92 -3.95
C ARG A 15 17.04 0.77 -4.87
N ALA A 16 17.05 -0.42 -4.30
CA ALA A 16 17.19 -1.62 -5.11
C ALA A 16 16.12 -1.61 -6.22
N PRO A 17 16.41 -2.25 -7.35
CA PRO A 17 15.44 -2.31 -8.43
C PRO A 17 14.11 -2.87 -7.95
N LEU A 18 13.03 -2.29 -8.43
CA LEU A 18 11.70 -2.77 -8.08
C LEU A 18 11.47 -4.13 -8.69
N ASP A 19 10.79 -4.99 -7.95
CA ASP A 19 10.31 -6.25 -8.50
C ASP A 19 9.21 -5.97 -9.53
N ALA A 20 8.89 -6.97 -10.34
CA ALA A 20 7.93 -6.78 -11.43
C ALA A 20 6.55 -6.36 -10.92
N ASP A 21 6.13 -6.93 -9.80
CA ASP A 21 4.83 -6.60 -9.22
C ASP A 21 4.78 -5.14 -8.78
N SER A 22 5.83 -4.67 -8.10
CA SER A 22 5.89 -3.29 -7.66
C SER A 22 5.92 -2.32 -8.83
N ARG A 23 6.67 -2.64 -9.88
CA ARG A 23 6.70 -1.80 -11.08
C ARG A 23 5.33 -1.70 -11.72
N SER A 24 4.61 -2.81 -11.78
CA SER A 24 3.29 -2.84 -12.35
C SER A 24 2.33 -1.93 -11.57
N TRP A 25 2.35 -2.03 -10.25
CA TRP A 25 1.50 -1.18 -9.41
C TRP A 25 1.79 0.29 -9.64
N VAL A 26 3.08 0.66 -9.60
CA VAL A 26 3.46 2.07 -9.77
C VAL A 26 3.05 2.59 -11.14
N ALA A 27 3.26 1.79 -12.18
CA ALA A 27 2.91 2.21 -13.53
C ALA A 27 1.41 2.38 -13.70
N GLU A 28 0.63 1.43 -13.21
CA GLU A 28 -0.83 1.47 -13.41
C GLU A 28 -1.50 2.54 -12.55
N LEU A 29 -1.07 2.69 -11.31
CA LEU A 29 -1.63 3.71 -10.43
C LEU A 29 -1.18 5.11 -10.81
N GLY A 30 -0.08 5.23 -11.54
CA GLY A 30 0.42 6.50 -12.03
C GLY A 30 -0.31 7.01 -13.28
N LEU A 31 -1.21 6.21 -13.85
CA LEU A 31 -1.99 6.64 -15.01
C LEU A 31 -2.99 7.73 -14.60
N PRO A 32 -3.45 8.53 -15.58
CA PRO A 32 -4.45 9.55 -15.27
C PRO A 32 -5.71 8.98 -14.65
N PRO A 33 -6.46 9.79 -13.88
CA PRO A 33 -7.75 9.37 -13.38
C PRO A 33 -8.63 8.85 -14.52
N GLY A 34 -9.37 7.80 -14.26
CA GLY A 34 -10.16 7.13 -15.27
C GLY A 34 -9.43 5.98 -15.92
N ARG A 35 -8.11 6.08 -16.07
CA ARG A 35 -7.32 5.00 -16.64
C ARG A 35 -6.66 4.15 -15.56
N ARG A 36 -6.58 4.67 -14.33
CA ARG A 36 -6.04 3.93 -13.20
C ARG A 36 -7.12 3.24 -12.37
N ASP A 37 -8.39 3.40 -12.73
CA ASP A 37 -9.51 2.93 -11.92
C ASP A 37 -9.46 1.42 -11.67
N ASP A 38 -9.08 0.63 -12.66
CA ASP A 38 -8.98 -0.81 -12.49
C ASP A 38 -7.92 -1.18 -11.46
N ALA A 39 -6.76 -0.56 -11.56
CA ALA A 39 -5.68 -0.81 -10.60
C ALA A 39 -6.07 -0.33 -9.21
N ALA A 40 -6.73 0.83 -9.13
CA ALA A 40 -7.20 1.36 -7.86
C ALA A 40 -8.22 0.43 -7.21
N ALA A 41 -9.13 -0.13 -8.00
CA ALA A 41 -10.12 -1.08 -7.49
C ALA A 41 -9.45 -2.36 -6.96
N ARG A 42 -8.46 -2.86 -7.68
CA ARG A 42 -7.73 -4.04 -7.22
C ARG A 42 -6.94 -3.76 -5.94
N LEU A 43 -6.33 -2.59 -5.86
CA LEU A 43 -5.61 -2.21 -4.65
C LEU A 43 -6.57 -2.05 -3.48
N HIS A 44 -7.72 -1.41 -3.72
CA HIS A 44 -8.73 -1.26 -2.68
C HIS A 44 -9.16 -2.61 -2.11
N ALA A 45 -9.34 -3.61 -2.96
CA ALA A 45 -9.71 -4.94 -2.50
C ALA A 45 -8.63 -5.54 -1.59
N HIS A 46 -7.36 -5.32 -1.92
CA HIS A 46 -6.27 -5.78 -1.06
C HIS A 46 -6.25 -5.03 0.27
N LEU A 47 -6.42 -3.71 0.23
CA LEU A 47 -6.43 -2.89 1.43
C LEU A 47 -7.59 -3.27 2.34
N LEU A 48 -8.74 -3.55 1.75
CA LEU A 48 -9.91 -3.98 2.52
C LEU A 48 -9.64 -5.30 3.25
N ARG A 49 -8.98 -6.23 2.56
CA ARG A 49 -8.61 -7.50 3.18
C ARG A 49 -7.67 -7.30 4.36
N VAL A 50 -6.67 -6.43 4.19
CA VAL A 50 -5.73 -6.11 5.27
C VAL A 50 -6.45 -5.46 6.44
N ALA A 51 -7.31 -4.49 6.15
CA ALA A 51 -8.04 -3.79 7.21
C ALA A 51 -8.95 -4.72 7.98
N ARG A 52 -9.65 -5.62 7.29
CA ARG A 52 -10.51 -6.61 7.94
C ARG A 52 -9.71 -7.54 8.83
N PHE A 53 -8.55 -7.97 8.36
CA PHE A 53 -7.69 -8.85 9.14
C PHE A 53 -7.22 -8.15 10.42
N GLU A 54 -6.76 -6.91 10.30
CA GLU A 54 -6.27 -6.15 11.45
C GLU A 54 -7.36 -5.90 12.47
N LEU A 55 -8.54 -5.48 12.01
CA LEU A 55 -9.65 -5.25 12.93
C LEU A 55 -10.13 -6.54 13.58
N GLY A 56 -10.07 -7.65 12.84
CA GLY A 56 -10.39 -8.95 13.41
C GLY A 56 -9.44 -9.33 14.53
N ARG A 57 -8.16 -9.04 14.35
CA ARG A 57 -7.18 -9.30 15.41
C ARG A 57 -7.42 -8.45 16.64
N ARG A 58 -7.95 -7.25 16.48
CA ARG A 58 -8.21 -6.33 17.59
C ARG A 58 -9.60 -6.46 18.18
N ARG A 59 -10.37 -7.43 17.71
CA ARG A 59 -11.75 -7.58 18.11
C ARG A 59 -11.93 -7.75 19.61
N GLY A 60 -10.98 -8.42 20.26
CA GLY A 60 -11.01 -8.58 21.70
C GLY A 60 -10.88 -7.26 22.46
N ALA A 61 -10.23 -6.27 21.86
CA ALA A 61 -10.08 -4.94 22.44
C ALA A 61 -11.26 -4.02 22.08
N LEU A 62 -12.16 -4.47 21.21
CA LEU A 62 -13.30 -3.69 20.75
C LEU A 62 -14.58 -4.48 20.90
N PRO A 63 -14.88 -4.98 22.12
CA PRO A 63 -16.00 -5.89 22.30
C PRO A 63 -17.37 -5.24 22.11
N SER A 64 -17.44 -3.92 22.17
CA SER A 64 -18.70 -3.21 22.03
C SER A 64 -19.12 -3.04 20.57
N LEU A 65 -18.24 -3.35 19.62
CA LEU A 65 -18.55 -3.17 18.20
C LEU A 65 -19.14 -4.46 17.64
N SER A 66 -20.19 -4.31 16.85
CA SER A 66 -20.77 -5.42 16.12
C SER A 66 -19.88 -5.78 14.93
N ARG A 67 -20.15 -6.96 14.34
CA ARG A 67 -19.44 -7.36 13.13
C ARG A 67 -19.67 -6.36 11.99
N GLY A 68 -20.90 -5.86 11.87
CA GLY A 68 -21.19 -4.87 10.83
C GLY A 68 -20.45 -3.58 11.04
N GLU A 69 -20.33 -3.14 12.28
CA GLU A 69 -19.58 -1.92 12.59
C GLU A 69 -18.09 -2.11 12.30
N LEU A 70 -17.55 -3.29 12.60
CA LEU A 70 -16.15 -3.57 12.27
C LEU A 70 -15.92 -3.59 10.76
N ASP A 71 -16.88 -4.13 10.01
CA ASP A 71 -16.76 -4.15 8.56
C ASP A 71 -16.82 -2.75 7.99
N ASP A 72 -17.70 -1.90 8.52
CA ASP A 72 -17.78 -0.50 8.09
C ASP A 72 -16.47 0.24 8.33
N LEU A 73 -15.85 0.00 9.49
CA LEU A 73 -14.55 0.58 9.80
C LEU A 73 -13.47 0.10 8.83
N ALA A 74 -13.53 -1.18 8.44
CA ALA A 74 -12.56 -1.72 7.49
C ALA A 74 -12.72 -1.06 6.12
N VAL A 75 -13.95 -0.87 5.67
CA VAL A 75 -14.21 -0.20 4.40
C VAL A 75 -13.69 1.23 4.44
N GLN A 76 -13.97 1.93 5.53
CA GLN A 76 -13.50 3.31 5.67
C GLN A 76 -11.97 3.37 5.69
N ALA A 77 -11.33 2.46 6.40
CA ALA A 77 -9.88 2.42 6.46
C ALA A 77 -9.28 2.16 5.07
N ALA A 78 -9.89 1.26 4.30
CA ALA A 78 -9.43 0.98 2.94
C ALA A 78 -9.61 2.18 2.02
N ASP A 79 -10.75 2.86 2.13
CA ASP A 79 -11.00 4.06 1.33
C ASP A 79 -9.98 5.15 1.63
N ASP A 80 -9.76 5.43 2.91
CA ASP A 80 -8.82 6.45 3.32
C ASP A 80 -7.40 6.09 2.92
N ALA A 81 -7.04 4.81 3.06
CA ALA A 81 -5.72 4.33 2.67
C ALA A 81 -5.49 4.51 1.18
N LEU A 82 -6.48 4.18 0.36
CA LEU A 82 -6.34 4.33 -1.09
C LEU A 82 -6.09 5.79 -1.47
N VAL A 83 -6.86 6.71 -0.90
CA VAL A 83 -6.67 8.14 -1.17
C VAL A 83 -5.26 8.58 -0.76
N ALA A 84 -4.82 8.17 0.42
CA ALA A 84 -3.48 8.53 0.91
C ALA A 84 -2.38 7.95 0.02
N ILE A 85 -2.55 6.70 -0.42
CA ILE A 85 -1.57 6.05 -1.29
C ILE A 85 -1.45 6.79 -2.61
N LEU A 86 -2.58 7.16 -3.22
CA LEU A 86 -2.56 7.87 -4.49
C LEU A 86 -1.88 9.23 -4.35
N ARG A 87 -2.08 9.90 -3.23
CA ARG A 87 -1.42 11.18 -2.97
C ARG A 87 0.07 11.01 -2.72
N LYS A 88 0.46 9.93 -2.06
CA LYS A 88 1.85 9.70 -1.65
C LYS A 88 2.64 8.90 -2.67
N LEU A 89 1.99 8.44 -3.74
CA LEU A 89 2.64 7.62 -4.74
C LEU A 89 3.97 8.20 -5.24
N PRO A 90 4.08 9.52 -5.52
CA PRO A 90 5.34 10.08 -5.96
C PRO A 90 6.46 9.96 -4.93
N THR A 91 6.14 9.71 -3.66
CA THR A 91 7.14 9.57 -2.61
C THR A 91 7.62 8.13 -2.43
N TYR A 92 6.96 7.18 -3.08
CA TYR A 92 7.37 5.79 -2.99
C TYR A 92 8.71 5.60 -3.71
N ARG A 93 9.70 5.06 -3.01
CA ARG A 93 11.06 4.98 -3.50
C ARG A 93 11.57 3.57 -3.74
N GLY A 94 10.73 2.58 -3.54
CA GLY A 94 11.16 1.20 -3.76
C GLY A 94 12.00 0.61 -2.65
N ALA A 95 12.05 1.25 -1.47
CA ALA A 95 12.79 0.71 -0.33
C ALA A 95 12.18 -0.58 0.18
N SER A 96 10.91 -0.82 -0.09
CA SER A 96 10.21 -2.07 0.19
C SER A 96 9.34 -2.37 -1.00
N ARG A 97 8.74 -3.56 -1.02
CA ARG A 97 7.76 -3.87 -2.05
C ARG A 97 6.61 -2.89 -1.97
N PHE A 98 6.00 -2.60 -3.10
CA PHE A 98 4.89 -1.67 -3.16
C PHE A 98 3.77 -2.08 -2.19
N THR A 99 3.40 -3.34 -2.18
CA THR A 99 2.31 -3.80 -1.31
C THR A 99 2.66 -3.64 0.17
N THR A 100 3.91 -3.86 0.54
CA THR A 100 4.35 -3.65 1.92
C THR A 100 4.22 -2.18 2.32
N TRP A 101 4.64 -1.28 1.44
CA TRP A 101 4.52 0.14 1.66
C TRP A 101 3.06 0.58 1.73
N ALA A 102 2.26 0.10 0.79
CA ALA A 102 0.85 0.49 0.70
C ALA A 102 0.02 0.00 1.89
N TYR A 103 0.26 -1.21 2.35
CA TYR A 103 -0.55 -1.79 3.42
C TYR A 103 -0.43 -1.04 4.73
N LYS A 104 0.67 -0.33 4.95
CA LYS A 104 0.85 0.47 6.15
C LYS A 104 -0.20 1.55 6.29
N PHE A 105 -0.74 2.02 5.17
CA PHE A 105 -1.77 3.04 5.20
C PHE A 105 -3.11 2.52 5.70
N ALA A 106 -3.31 1.20 5.67
CA ALA A 106 -4.55 0.57 6.10
C ALA A 106 -4.50 0.02 7.53
N LEU A 107 -3.38 0.17 8.19
CA LEU A 107 -3.20 -0.39 9.55
C LEU A 107 -3.54 0.59 10.67
#